data_ba04523cf4a4782c6ba01b24b0eff6b5
#
_entry.id   ba04523cf4a4782c6ba01b24b0eff6b5
#
_cell.length_a   1.000
_cell.length_b   1.000
_cell.length_c   1.000
_cell.angle_alpha   90.00
_cell.angle_beta   90.00
_cell.angle_gamma   90.00
#
_symmetry.space_group_name_H-M   'P 1'
#
loop_
_entity.id
_entity.type
_entity.pdbx_description
1 polymer ?
#
loop_
_entity_poly.entity_id
_entity_poly.type
_entity_poly.pdbx_seq_one_letter_code
_entity_poly.pdbx_strand_id
1 'polypeptide(L)'
;MKLIDYKNVNVYQESQLVLQNVDFQVGEGEFIYITGKVGTGKSSFLKTLYGELPVKEGEAKVMGMDMVELKRRHLPELRKKLGIIFQDFQLLTDRSVDANLRFVLKATGWKNKVEINQRINDVLELVGMSTKGYKMPSELSGGEQQRIVIARAILNRPKLILADEPTGNLDVETGRQISELLQRICKAGSTVIMITHNLNLIDQYPGRQFLCENHRLVEVERKREKDAVEELD
;
A
#
# COMPACT_ATOMS: atom_id res chain seq x y z
N MET A 1 5.12 -4.30 -17.66
CA MET A 1 6.23 -3.39 -17.23
C MET A 1 6.51 -3.66 -15.75
N LYS A 2 7.79 -3.69 -15.31
CA LYS A 2 8.08 -3.80 -13.88
C LYS A 2 7.79 -2.47 -13.19
N LEU A 3 6.99 -2.49 -12.15
CA LEU A 3 6.73 -1.31 -11.30
C LEU A 3 7.79 -1.15 -10.22
N ILE A 4 8.32 -2.28 -9.72
CA ILE A 4 9.43 -2.32 -8.77
C ILE A 4 10.45 -3.32 -9.30
N ASP A 5 11.71 -2.95 -9.24
CA ASP A 5 12.85 -3.81 -9.56
C ASP A 5 13.98 -3.52 -8.57
N TYR A 6 14.03 -4.32 -7.50
CA TYR A 6 15.08 -4.30 -6.48
C TYR A 6 15.95 -5.53 -6.67
N LYS A 7 17.28 -5.34 -6.67
CA LYS A 7 18.26 -6.41 -6.72
C LYS A 7 19.38 -6.12 -5.74
N ASN A 8 19.60 -7.08 -4.87
CA ASN A 8 20.67 -7.04 -3.86
C ASN A 8 20.63 -5.75 -3.01
N VAL A 9 19.43 -5.31 -2.62
CA VAL A 9 19.22 -4.06 -1.87
C VAL A 9 19.35 -4.31 -0.38
N ASN A 10 20.12 -3.46 0.30
CA ASN A 10 20.18 -3.41 1.76
C ASN A 10 19.27 -2.30 2.29
N VAL A 11 18.44 -2.62 3.28
CA VAL A 11 17.54 -1.68 3.94
C VAL A 11 18.08 -1.31 5.31
N TYR A 12 18.28 -0.02 5.53
CA TYR A 12 18.76 0.53 6.79
C TYR A 12 17.69 1.39 7.45
N GLN A 13 17.62 1.29 8.77
CA GLN A 13 16.93 2.26 9.60
C GLN A 13 18.00 3.00 10.40
N GLU A 14 18.19 4.28 10.09
CA GLU A 14 19.36 5.08 10.54
C GLU A 14 20.67 4.42 10.13
N SER A 15 21.42 3.82 11.07
CA SER A 15 22.66 3.07 10.82
C SER A 15 22.51 1.54 10.96
N GLN A 16 21.34 1.08 11.42
CA GLN A 16 21.11 -0.35 11.64
C GLN A 16 20.66 -1.02 10.34
N LEU A 17 21.35 -2.10 9.95
CA LEU A 17 20.93 -2.97 8.86
C LEU A 17 19.69 -3.76 9.29
N VAL A 18 18.58 -3.56 8.58
CA VAL A 18 17.29 -4.18 8.88
C VAL A 18 17.02 -5.36 7.97
N LEU A 19 17.24 -5.17 6.66
CA LEU A 19 17.16 -6.26 5.67
C LEU A 19 18.39 -6.23 4.77
N GLN A 20 18.86 -7.42 4.39
CA GLN A 20 20.03 -7.59 3.53
C GLN A 20 19.69 -8.36 2.25
N ASN A 21 20.35 -7.99 1.17
CA ASN A 21 20.28 -8.67 -0.12
C ASN A 21 18.83 -8.91 -0.58
N VAL A 22 18.02 -7.84 -0.55
CA VAL A 22 16.62 -7.91 -0.96
C VAL A 22 16.53 -7.93 -2.47
N ASP A 23 15.99 -9.02 -3.02
CA ASP A 23 15.54 -9.15 -4.39
C ASP A 23 14.02 -9.12 -4.43
N PHE A 24 13.44 -8.09 -5.04
CA PHE A 24 12.00 -7.89 -5.04
C PHE A 24 11.52 -7.29 -6.36
N GLN A 25 10.78 -8.06 -7.13
CA GLN A 25 10.30 -7.65 -8.44
C GLN A 25 8.78 -7.74 -8.52
N VAL A 26 8.17 -6.65 -9.00
CA VAL A 26 6.71 -6.52 -9.06
C VAL A 26 6.30 -5.98 -10.42
N GLY A 27 5.35 -6.66 -11.06
CA GLY A 27 4.68 -6.26 -12.29
C GLY A 27 3.41 -5.43 -12.05
N GLU A 28 2.69 -5.14 -13.13
CA GLU A 28 1.38 -4.49 -13.07
C GLU A 28 0.29 -5.52 -12.74
N GLY A 29 -0.72 -5.11 -11.95
CA GLY A 29 -1.91 -5.91 -11.66
C GLY A 29 -1.71 -7.02 -10.63
N GLU A 30 -0.59 -7.03 -9.92
CA GLU A 30 -0.30 -8.03 -8.90
C GLU A 30 -0.84 -7.61 -7.52
N PHE A 31 -1.32 -8.58 -6.74
CA PHE A 31 -1.57 -8.42 -5.31
C PHE A 31 -0.50 -9.17 -4.52
N ILE A 32 0.21 -8.44 -3.65
CA ILE A 32 1.37 -8.96 -2.93
C ILE A 32 1.18 -8.75 -1.44
N TYR A 33 1.39 -9.80 -0.67
CA TYR A 33 1.43 -9.76 0.78
C TYR A 33 2.87 -9.79 1.27
N ILE A 34 3.18 -8.93 2.25
CA ILE A 34 4.41 -8.99 3.00
C ILE A 34 4.07 -9.34 4.45
N THR A 35 4.54 -10.48 4.90
CA THR A 35 4.26 -11.05 6.22
C THR A 35 5.53 -11.15 7.07
N GLY A 36 5.39 -11.49 8.33
CA GLY A 36 6.50 -11.67 9.27
C GLY A 36 6.20 -11.03 10.63
N LYS A 37 6.98 -11.38 11.64
CA LYS A 37 6.82 -10.87 13.01
C LYS A 37 6.96 -9.34 13.08
N VAL A 38 6.43 -8.74 14.14
CA VAL A 38 6.65 -7.31 14.42
C VAL A 38 8.15 -7.04 14.58
N GLY A 39 8.62 -5.94 14.04
CA GLY A 39 10.03 -5.54 14.12
C GLY A 39 10.98 -6.20 13.09
N THR A 40 10.50 -7.06 12.17
CA THR A 40 11.36 -7.72 11.17
C THR A 40 11.78 -6.83 9.99
N GLY A 41 11.27 -5.59 9.90
CA GLY A 41 11.68 -4.64 8.85
C GLY A 41 10.68 -4.44 7.71
N LYS A 42 9.47 -5.00 7.78
CA LYS A 42 8.42 -4.86 6.75
C LYS A 42 8.11 -3.39 6.41
N SER A 43 7.78 -2.59 7.43
CA SER A 43 7.50 -1.16 7.25
C SER A 43 8.73 -0.39 6.79
N SER A 44 9.93 -0.75 7.26
CA SER A 44 11.18 -0.14 6.79
C SER A 44 11.42 -0.42 5.31
N PHE A 45 11.16 -1.65 4.85
CA PHE A 45 11.20 -1.98 3.44
C PHE A 45 10.17 -1.16 2.65
N LEU A 46 8.90 -1.12 3.10
CA LEU A 46 7.86 -0.34 2.43
C LEU A 46 8.26 1.13 2.31
N LYS A 47 8.88 1.71 3.35
CA LYS A 47 9.37 3.08 3.40
C LYS A 47 10.43 3.39 2.34
N THR A 48 11.22 2.40 1.92
CA THR A 48 12.15 2.58 0.80
C THR A 48 11.42 2.76 -0.53
N LEU A 49 10.27 2.11 -0.73
CA LEU A 49 9.51 2.15 -1.99
C LEU A 49 8.91 3.54 -2.28
N TYR A 50 8.64 4.36 -1.26
CA TYR A 50 8.15 5.72 -1.43
C TYR A 50 9.13 6.81 -0.97
N GLY A 51 10.40 6.40 -0.73
CA GLY A 51 11.51 7.29 -0.46
C GLY A 51 11.41 8.02 0.88
N GLU A 52 10.83 7.41 1.91
CA GLU A 52 10.95 7.89 3.30
C GLU A 52 12.27 7.42 3.91
N LEU A 53 12.66 6.17 3.65
CA LEU A 53 14.01 5.67 3.93
C LEU A 53 14.83 5.65 2.63
N PRO A 54 16.07 6.14 2.64
CA PRO A 54 16.93 6.11 1.47
C PRO A 54 17.43 4.67 1.21
N VAL A 55 17.55 4.33 -0.07
CA VAL A 55 18.32 3.16 -0.50
C VAL A 55 19.74 3.60 -0.76
N LYS A 56 20.71 2.91 -0.15
CA LYS A 56 22.15 3.27 -0.23
C LYS A 56 22.95 2.29 -1.07
N GLU A 57 22.48 1.05 -1.19
CA GLU A 57 23.20 -0.07 -1.78
C GLU A 57 22.26 -0.95 -2.63
N GLY A 58 22.78 -1.58 -3.68
CA GLY A 58 22.06 -2.40 -4.61
C GLY A 58 21.49 -1.62 -5.81
N GLU A 59 20.73 -2.33 -6.65
CA GLU A 59 19.96 -1.71 -7.75
C GLU A 59 18.51 -1.58 -7.32
N ALA A 60 17.96 -0.37 -7.31
CA ALA A 60 16.61 -0.13 -6.84
C ALA A 60 15.84 0.81 -7.75
N LYS A 61 14.78 0.31 -8.39
CA LYS A 61 13.90 1.13 -9.22
C LYS A 61 12.45 0.99 -8.77
N VAL A 62 11.75 2.13 -8.64
CA VAL A 62 10.31 2.21 -8.38
C VAL A 62 9.66 3.11 -9.41
N MET A 63 8.65 2.63 -10.12
CA MET A 63 7.96 3.37 -11.19
C MET A 63 8.91 4.00 -12.21
N GLY A 64 10.03 3.30 -12.50
CA GLY A 64 11.07 3.73 -13.41
C GLY A 64 12.07 4.74 -12.84
N MET A 65 11.90 5.16 -11.58
CA MET A 65 12.82 6.09 -10.90
C MET A 65 13.88 5.29 -10.12
N ASP A 66 15.14 5.67 -10.27
CA ASP A 66 16.25 5.08 -9.50
C ASP A 66 16.20 5.61 -8.06
N MET A 67 16.07 4.70 -7.09
CA MET A 67 15.89 5.04 -5.67
C MET A 67 17.20 5.33 -4.97
N VAL A 68 18.34 4.85 -5.50
CA VAL A 68 19.68 5.13 -4.96
C VAL A 68 20.09 6.58 -5.25
N GLU A 69 19.78 7.05 -6.47
CA GLU A 69 20.10 8.41 -6.91
C GLU A 69 18.98 9.42 -6.65
N LEU A 70 17.87 9.00 -6.04
CA LEU A 70 16.68 9.83 -5.88
C LEU A 70 16.93 11.04 -4.96
N LYS A 71 16.97 12.23 -5.55
CA LYS A 71 17.11 13.49 -4.79
C LYS A 71 15.79 13.88 -4.15
N ARG A 72 15.83 14.48 -2.96
CA ARG A 72 14.65 14.95 -2.20
C ARG A 72 13.67 15.77 -3.03
N ARG A 73 14.14 16.59 -3.97
CA ARG A 73 13.29 17.41 -4.85
C ARG A 73 12.39 16.59 -5.79
N HIS A 74 12.72 15.30 -6.06
CA HIS A 74 11.96 14.42 -6.94
C HIS A 74 10.99 13.48 -6.17
N LEU A 75 11.07 13.45 -4.84
CA LEU A 75 10.15 12.67 -4.01
C LEU A 75 8.67 13.00 -4.25
N PRO A 76 8.26 14.27 -4.41
CA PRO A 76 6.86 14.59 -4.70
C PRO A 76 6.37 13.97 -6.02
N GLU A 77 7.25 13.88 -7.03
CA GLU A 77 6.91 13.25 -8.32
C GLU A 77 6.69 11.75 -8.18
N LEU A 78 7.56 11.05 -7.43
CA LEU A 78 7.37 9.65 -7.10
C LEU A 78 6.07 9.44 -6.34
N ARG A 79 5.88 10.14 -5.22
CA ARG A 79 4.72 9.97 -4.32
C ARG A 79 3.39 10.28 -4.99
N LYS A 80 3.37 11.19 -5.97
CA LYS A 80 2.18 11.46 -6.77
C LYS A 80 1.72 10.25 -7.60
N LYS A 81 2.65 9.37 -7.98
CA LYS A 81 2.37 8.14 -8.76
C LYS A 81 1.93 6.97 -7.88
N LEU A 82 2.05 7.10 -6.56
CA LEU A 82 1.77 6.06 -5.58
C LEU A 82 0.49 6.35 -4.79
N GLY A 83 -0.22 5.30 -4.41
CA GLY A 83 -1.21 5.34 -3.34
C GLY A 83 -0.56 4.82 -2.06
N ILE A 84 -0.62 5.57 -0.96
CA ILE A 84 -0.02 5.15 0.30
C ILE A 84 -1.12 5.09 1.36
N ILE A 85 -1.23 3.94 2.01
CA ILE A 85 -2.16 3.65 3.10
C ILE A 85 -1.31 3.34 4.32
N PHE A 86 -1.34 4.23 5.30
CA PHE A 86 -0.59 4.09 6.55
C PHE A 86 -1.40 3.31 7.59
N GLN A 87 -0.71 2.69 8.54
CA GLN A 87 -1.32 2.00 9.67
C GLN A 87 -2.18 2.95 10.52
N ASP A 88 -1.67 4.16 10.79
CA ASP A 88 -2.43 5.24 11.42
C ASP A 88 -3.10 6.06 10.34
N PHE A 89 -4.38 6.22 10.36
CA PHE A 89 -5.19 6.85 9.31
C PHE A 89 -4.59 8.11 8.70
N GLN A 90 -3.88 8.93 9.50
CA GLN A 90 -3.23 10.19 9.09
C GLN A 90 -4.17 11.12 8.30
N LEU A 91 -5.44 11.15 8.69
CA LEU A 91 -6.39 12.14 8.18
C LEU A 91 -6.15 13.47 8.88
N LEU A 92 -6.33 14.56 8.14
CA LEU A 92 -6.28 15.92 8.70
C LEU A 92 -7.52 16.12 9.54
N THR A 93 -7.34 16.21 10.86
CA THR A 93 -8.43 16.22 11.84
C THR A 93 -9.17 17.55 11.93
N ASP A 94 -8.57 18.63 11.40
CA ASP A 94 -9.07 19.99 11.37
C ASP A 94 -10.03 20.26 10.20
N ARG A 95 -10.33 19.27 9.38
CA ARG A 95 -11.15 19.44 8.16
C ARG A 95 -11.95 18.20 7.81
N SER A 96 -13.05 18.43 7.06
CA SER A 96 -13.95 17.37 6.62
C SER A 96 -13.29 16.36 5.67
N VAL A 97 -13.99 15.24 5.41
CA VAL A 97 -13.60 14.23 4.44
C VAL A 97 -13.38 14.86 3.05
N ASP A 98 -14.34 15.63 2.53
CA ASP A 98 -14.20 16.32 1.24
C ASP A 98 -12.95 17.21 1.22
N ALA A 99 -12.72 17.97 2.28
CA ALA A 99 -11.57 18.88 2.38
C ALA A 99 -10.24 18.13 2.46
N ASN A 100 -10.20 16.95 3.11
CA ASN A 100 -9.05 16.05 3.11
C ASN A 100 -8.69 15.58 1.69
N LEU A 101 -9.68 15.09 0.94
CA LEU A 101 -9.49 14.59 -0.41
C LEU A 101 -9.12 15.72 -1.39
N ARG A 102 -9.80 16.85 -1.30
CA ARG A 102 -9.55 18.05 -2.08
C ARG A 102 -8.14 18.62 -1.86
N PHE A 103 -7.65 18.57 -0.63
CA PHE A 103 -6.30 19.00 -0.30
C PHE A 103 -5.26 18.20 -1.11
N VAL A 104 -5.39 16.88 -1.16
CA VAL A 104 -4.47 16.01 -1.91
C VAL A 104 -4.51 16.30 -3.40
N LEU A 105 -5.71 16.41 -4.01
CA LEU A 105 -5.84 16.72 -5.43
C LEU A 105 -5.17 18.05 -5.78
N LYS A 106 -5.41 19.09 -4.97
CA LYS A 106 -4.76 20.39 -5.18
C LYS A 106 -3.24 20.31 -5.03
N ALA A 107 -2.75 19.63 -3.99
CA ALA A 107 -1.32 19.44 -3.75
C ALA A 107 -0.63 18.66 -4.89
N THR A 108 -1.37 17.78 -5.56
CA THR A 108 -0.86 17.01 -6.71
C THR A 108 -1.07 17.70 -8.08
N GLY A 109 -1.57 18.95 -8.07
CA GLY A 109 -1.58 19.81 -9.24
C GLY A 109 -2.93 19.88 -9.99
N TRP A 110 -4.02 19.33 -9.43
CA TRP A 110 -5.34 19.49 -10.00
C TRP A 110 -5.83 20.93 -9.82
N LYS A 111 -6.35 21.54 -10.90
CA LYS A 111 -6.80 22.96 -10.90
C LYS A 111 -8.28 23.12 -11.19
N ASN A 112 -8.85 22.25 -12.00
CA ASN A 112 -10.25 22.34 -12.43
C ASN A 112 -11.17 21.90 -11.28
N LYS A 113 -12.01 22.82 -10.80
CA LYS A 113 -12.94 22.58 -9.68
C LYS A 113 -13.98 21.49 -10.00
N VAL A 114 -14.44 21.42 -11.25
CA VAL A 114 -15.45 20.44 -11.68
C VAL A 114 -14.84 19.04 -11.66
N GLU A 115 -13.66 18.87 -12.25
CA GLU A 115 -12.94 17.59 -12.26
C GLU A 115 -12.58 17.12 -10.84
N ILE A 116 -12.16 18.05 -9.96
CA ILE A 116 -11.89 17.76 -8.54
C ILE A 116 -13.15 17.23 -7.86
N ASN A 117 -14.29 17.91 -8.01
CA ASN A 117 -15.54 17.49 -7.39
C ASN A 117 -15.97 16.12 -7.91
N GLN A 118 -15.94 15.93 -9.23
CA GLN A 118 -16.27 14.63 -9.83
C GLN A 118 -15.37 13.54 -9.28
N ARG A 119 -14.04 13.75 -9.24
CA ARG A 119 -13.10 12.75 -8.74
C ARG A 119 -13.32 12.40 -7.28
N ILE A 120 -13.65 13.38 -6.44
CA ILE A 120 -13.98 13.14 -5.03
C ILE A 120 -15.23 12.26 -4.93
N ASN A 121 -16.29 12.58 -5.69
CA ASN A 121 -17.51 11.79 -5.70
C ASN A 121 -17.24 10.34 -6.16
N ASP A 122 -16.50 10.17 -7.26
CA ASP A 122 -16.14 8.85 -7.80
C ASP A 122 -15.43 7.98 -6.75
N VAL A 123 -14.43 8.54 -6.04
CA VAL A 123 -13.69 7.75 -5.05
C VAL A 123 -14.49 7.48 -3.79
N LEU A 124 -15.33 8.42 -3.36
CA LEU A 124 -16.25 8.22 -2.23
C LEU A 124 -17.28 7.13 -2.54
N GLU A 125 -17.82 7.10 -3.74
CA GLU A 125 -18.72 6.05 -4.20
C GLU A 125 -18.02 4.69 -4.22
N LEU A 126 -16.81 4.60 -4.79
CA LEU A 126 -16.03 3.37 -4.88
C LEU A 126 -15.77 2.75 -3.50
N VAL A 127 -15.52 3.57 -2.48
CA VAL A 127 -15.28 3.09 -1.11
C VAL A 127 -16.54 2.99 -0.27
N GLY A 128 -17.74 3.29 -0.82
CA GLY A 128 -19.03 3.23 -0.12
C GLY A 128 -19.25 4.35 0.90
N MET A 129 -18.72 5.55 0.62
CA MET A 129 -18.76 6.71 1.53
C MET A 129 -19.39 7.96 0.90
N SER A 130 -20.24 7.81 -0.13
CA SER A 130 -20.83 8.92 -0.92
C SER A 130 -21.55 9.97 -0.08
N THR A 131 -22.16 9.57 1.03
CA THR A 131 -22.95 10.46 1.91
C THR A 131 -22.15 11.05 3.06
N LYS A 132 -20.83 10.80 3.14
CA LYS A 132 -20.00 11.13 4.30
C LYS A 132 -19.00 12.27 4.04
N GLY A 133 -19.02 12.90 2.86
CA GLY A 133 -18.06 13.95 2.46
C GLY A 133 -17.99 15.15 3.42
N TYR A 134 -19.11 15.51 4.06
CA TYR A 134 -19.18 16.63 5.01
C TYR A 134 -18.70 16.30 6.42
N LYS A 135 -18.57 15.01 6.78
CA LYS A 135 -18.17 14.56 8.10
C LYS A 135 -16.72 14.92 8.42
N MET A 136 -16.46 15.18 9.70
CA MET A 136 -15.10 15.27 10.23
C MET A 136 -14.56 13.86 10.51
N PRO A 137 -13.23 13.62 10.46
CA PRO A 137 -12.65 12.32 10.79
C PRO A 137 -13.08 11.78 12.15
N SER A 138 -13.22 12.64 13.17
CA SER A 138 -13.66 12.26 14.51
C SER A 138 -15.11 11.76 14.60
N GLU A 139 -15.93 12.02 13.58
CA GLU A 139 -17.31 11.55 13.49
C GLU A 139 -17.46 10.21 12.75
N LEU A 140 -16.33 9.61 12.34
CA LEU A 140 -16.28 8.37 11.58
C LEU A 140 -15.80 7.21 12.46
N SER A 141 -16.38 6.02 12.26
CA SER A 141 -15.82 4.78 12.84
C SER A 141 -14.43 4.49 12.25
N GLY A 142 -13.65 3.62 12.89
CA GLY A 142 -12.33 3.21 12.39
C GLY A 142 -12.38 2.64 10.97
N GLY A 143 -13.37 1.79 10.68
CA GLY A 143 -13.58 1.25 9.33
C GLY A 143 -13.96 2.31 8.30
N GLU A 144 -14.79 3.30 8.68
CA GLU A 144 -15.11 4.45 7.82
C GLU A 144 -13.88 5.32 7.57
N GLN A 145 -13.07 5.60 8.59
CA GLN A 145 -11.81 6.32 8.44
C GLN A 145 -10.87 5.60 7.47
N GLN A 146 -10.74 4.28 7.61
CA GLN A 146 -9.91 3.47 6.71
C GLN A 146 -10.40 3.52 5.27
N ARG A 147 -11.72 3.50 5.03
CA ARG A 147 -12.29 3.69 3.69
C ARG A 147 -11.93 5.06 3.10
N ILE A 148 -11.93 6.12 3.91
CA ILE A 148 -11.49 7.46 3.46
C ILE A 148 -9.99 7.50 3.19
N VAL A 149 -9.16 6.81 3.97
CA VAL A 149 -7.72 6.67 3.70
C VAL A 149 -7.49 5.98 2.35
N ILE A 150 -8.25 4.92 2.06
CA ILE A 150 -8.19 4.24 0.75
C ILE A 150 -8.67 5.19 -0.37
N ALA A 151 -9.78 5.91 -0.18
CA ALA A 151 -10.25 6.91 -1.13
C ALA A 151 -9.15 7.94 -1.45
N ARG A 152 -8.47 8.44 -0.41
CA ARG A 152 -7.34 9.36 -0.53
C ARG A 152 -6.18 8.73 -1.34
N ALA A 153 -5.85 7.50 -1.08
CA ALA A 153 -4.76 6.80 -1.76
C ALA A 153 -5.02 6.62 -3.27
N ILE A 154 -6.28 6.42 -3.69
CA ILE A 154 -6.64 6.17 -5.09
C ILE A 154 -7.00 7.43 -5.90
N LEU A 155 -6.96 8.63 -5.29
CA LEU A 155 -7.33 9.90 -5.95
C LEU A 155 -6.62 10.13 -7.29
N ASN A 156 -5.33 9.91 -7.35
CA ASN A 156 -4.52 10.12 -8.55
C ASN A 156 -4.46 8.89 -9.48
N ARG A 157 -5.34 7.90 -9.31
CA ARG A 157 -5.37 6.65 -10.09
C ARG A 157 -3.99 5.97 -10.12
N PRO A 158 -3.39 5.68 -8.96
CA PRO A 158 -2.05 5.13 -8.90
C PRO A 158 -2.00 3.74 -9.50
N LYS A 159 -0.90 3.43 -10.20
CA LYS A 159 -0.62 2.05 -10.65
C LYS A 159 -0.11 1.15 -9.51
N LEU A 160 0.42 1.75 -8.45
CA LEU A 160 0.97 1.03 -7.29
C LEU A 160 0.42 1.61 -5.99
N ILE A 161 -0.14 0.74 -5.16
CA ILE A 161 -0.65 1.05 -3.83
C ILE A 161 0.20 0.30 -2.80
N LEU A 162 0.68 1.03 -1.82
CA LEU A 162 1.46 0.53 -0.70
C LEU A 162 0.62 0.65 0.57
N ALA A 163 0.30 -0.47 1.20
CA ALA A 163 -0.56 -0.52 2.38
C ALA A 163 0.19 -1.14 3.56
N ASP A 164 0.44 -0.35 4.60
CA ASP A 164 1.08 -0.78 5.83
C ASP A 164 0.02 -1.11 6.87
N GLU A 165 -0.21 -2.40 7.10
CA GLU A 165 -1.21 -2.95 8.06
C GLU A 165 -2.60 -2.28 8.00
N PRO A 166 -3.24 -2.20 6.82
CA PRO A 166 -4.47 -1.42 6.63
C PRO A 166 -5.68 -1.97 7.42
N THR A 167 -5.55 -3.14 8.04
CA THR A 167 -6.61 -3.80 8.81
C THR A 167 -6.25 -4.01 10.28
N GLY A 168 -5.05 -3.57 10.70
CA GLY A 168 -4.49 -3.88 12.02
C GLY A 168 -5.29 -3.33 13.21
N ASN A 169 -6.00 -2.21 13.02
CA ASN A 169 -6.79 -1.55 14.05
C ASN A 169 -8.32 -1.77 13.90
N LEU A 170 -8.73 -2.77 13.10
CA LEU A 170 -10.12 -3.02 12.78
C LEU A 170 -10.56 -4.39 13.31
N ASP A 171 -11.87 -4.52 13.57
CA ASP A 171 -12.46 -5.82 13.82
C ASP A 171 -12.36 -6.74 12.58
N VAL A 172 -12.54 -8.05 12.80
CA VAL A 172 -12.34 -9.07 11.77
C VAL A 172 -13.21 -8.83 10.52
N GLU A 173 -14.50 -8.50 10.74
CA GLU A 173 -15.43 -8.31 9.63
C GLU A 173 -15.12 -7.03 8.83
N THR A 174 -14.82 -5.93 9.51
CA THR A 174 -14.39 -4.70 8.87
C THR A 174 -13.07 -4.91 8.13
N GLY A 175 -12.11 -5.63 8.73
CA GLY A 175 -10.83 -5.96 8.11
C GLY A 175 -11.02 -6.78 6.82
N ARG A 176 -11.97 -7.74 6.81
CA ARG A 176 -12.36 -8.51 5.62
C ARG A 176 -12.87 -7.57 4.51
N GLN A 177 -13.80 -6.68 4.83
CA GLN A 177 -14.36 -5.73 3.86
C GLN A 177 -13.30 -4.77 3.27
N ILE A 178 -12.33 -4.34 4.07
CA ILE A 178 -11.20 -3.52 3.59
C ILE A 178 -10.32 -4.33 2.63
N SER A 179 -10.04 -5.60 2.96
CA SER A 179 -9.25 -6.47 2.09
C SER A 179 -9.96 -6.74 0.76
N GLU A 180 -11.27 -6.97 0.77
CA GLU A 180 -12.09 -7.10 -0.44
C GLU A 180 -12.06 -5.83 -1.30
N LEU A 181 -12.11 -4.65 -0.66
CA LEU A 181 -12.02 -3.38 -1.36
C LEU A 181 -10.66 -3.24 -2.05
N LEU A 182 -9.55 -3.57 -1.39
CA LEU A 182 -8.22 -3.53 -1.97
C LEU A 182 -8.06 -4.54 -3.12
N GLN A 183 -8.64 -5.74 -2.99
CA GLN A 183 -8.67 -6.73 -4.06
C GLN A 183 -9.45 -6.23 -5.29
N ARG A 184 -10.60 -5.57 -5.09
CA ARG A 184 -11.36 -4.96 -6.19
C ARG A 184 -10.57 -3.87 -6.90
N ILE A 185 -9.86 -3.03 -6.15
CA ILE A 185 -8.98 -1.98 -6.68
C ILE A 185 -7.83 -2.59 -7.48
N CYS A 186 -7.25 -3.69 -7.00
CA CYS A 186 -6.22 -4.42 -7.74
C CYS A 186 -6.77 -4.99 -9.05
N LYS A 187 -7.92 -5.66 -9.04
CA LYS A 187 -8.59 -6.18 -10.24
C LYS A 187 -8.96 -5.09 -11.25
N ALA A 188 -9.15 -3.85 -10.78
CA ALA A 188 -9.41 -2.68 -11.63
C ALA A 188 -8.13 -2.09 -12.26
N GLY A 189 -6.95 -2.71 -12.03
CA GLY A 189 -5.69 -2.39 -12.71
C GLY A 189 -4.59 -1.76 -11.86
N SER A 190 -4.82 -1.52 -10.56
CA SER A 190 -3.75 -1.13 -9.65
C SER A 190 -3.00 -2.37 -9.15
N THR A 191 -1.70 -2.24 -8.91
CA THR A 191 -0.91 -3.22 -8.15
C THR A 191 -0.99 -2.87 -6.67
N VAL A 192 -1.16 -3.86 -5.80
CA VAL A 192 -1.26 -3.63 -4.35
C VAL A 192 -0.19 -4.43 -3.63
N ILE A 193 0.58 -3.75 -2.78
CA ILE A 193 1.48 -4.37 -1.80
C ILE A 193 0.90 -4.10 -0.42
N MET A 194 0.56 -5.16 0.29
CA MET A 194 -0.07 -5.09 1.61
C MET A 194 0.79 -5.79 2.65
N ILE A 195 1.28 -5.03 3.63
CA ILE A 195 1.83 -5.62 4.84
C ILE A 195 0.66 -6.05 5.73
N THR A 196 0.70 -7.29 6.20
CA THR A 196 -0.27 -7.81 7.16
C THR A 196 0.32 -8.96 7.99
N HIS A 197 -0.15 -9.08 9.21
CA HIS A 197 0.11 -10.23 10.07
C HIS A 197 -1.10 -11.19 10.15
N ASN A 198 -2.22 -10.84 9.48
CA ASN A 198 -3.42 -11.68 9.47
C ASN A 198 -3.37 -12.70 8.34
N LEU A 199 -2.94 -13.91 8.66
CA LEU A 199 -2.82 -15.03 7.71
C LEU A 199 -4.18 -15.46 7.13
N ASN A 200 -5.26 -15.35 7.90
CA ASN A 200 -6.61 -15.71 7.43
C ASN A 200 -7.04 -14.86 6.22
N LEU A 201 -6.62 -13.59 6.15
CA LEU A 201 -6.90 -12.75 4.98
C LEU A 201 -6.16 -13.24 3.75
N ILE A 202 -4.93 -13.73 3.92
CA ILE A 202 -4.11 -14.23 2.82
C ILE A 202 -4.71 -15.52 2.25
N ASP A 203 -5.30 -16.36 3.10
CA ASP A 203 -5.96 -17.61 2.67
C ASP A 203 -7.24 -17.33 1.87
N GLN A 204 -8.00 -16.32 2.25
CA GLN A 204 -9.24 -15.94 1.56
C GLN A 204 -8.99 -15.19 0.23
N TYR A 205 -7.92 -14.42 0.15
CA TYR A 205 -7.65 -13.55 -1.01
C TYR A 205 -6.28 -13.88 -1.63
N PRO A 206 -6.27 -14.50 -2.82
CA PRO A 206 -5.01 -14.94 -3.45
C PRO A 206 -4.10 -13.76 -3.80
N GLY A 207 -2.79 -13.98 -3.64
CA GLY A 207 -1.74 -13.05 -3.99
C GLY A 207 -0.38 -13.70 -3.78
N ARG A 208 0.68 -13.10 -4.36
CA ARG A 208 2.06 -13.48 -4.06
C ARG A 208 2.38 -13.14 -2.62
N GLN A 209 3.15 -13.98 -1.96
CA GLN A 209 3.49 -13.78 -0.55
C GLN A 209 5.01 -13.72 -0.37
N PHE A 210 5.44 -12.71 0.39
CA PHE A 210 6.82 -12.58 0.84
C PHE A 210 6.86 -12.65 2.37
N LEU A 211 7.77 -13.45 2.89
CA LEU A 211 8.06 -13.55 4.32
C LEU A 211 9.27 -12.69 4.67
N CYS A 212 9.09 -11.80 5.63
CA CYS A 212 10.14 -10.99 6.20
C CYS A 212 10.63 -11.63 7.52
N GLU A 213 11.78 -12.28 7.47
CA GLU A 213 12.35 -13.02 8.60
C GLU A 213 13.88 -13.07 8.50
N ASN A 214 14.58 -13.14 9.65
CA ASN A 214 16.04 -13.29 9.71
C ASN A 214 16.80 -12.29 8.83
N HIS A 215 16.38 -11.02 8.85
CA HIS A 215 16.92 -9.94 8.02
C HIS A 215 16.80 -10.16 6.49
N ARG A 216 15.88 -11.00 6.05
CA ARG A 216 15.62 -11.28 4.64
C ARG A 216 14.17 -11.08 4.28
N LEU A 217 13.92 -10.82 3.01
CA LEU A 217 12.60 -10.81 2.40
C LEU A 217 12.59 -11.90 1.32
N VAL A 218 11.85 -12.98 1.55
CA VAL A 218 11.86 -14.17 0.71
C VAL A 218 10.46 -14.46 0.17
N GLU A 219 10.33 -14.71 -1.12
CA GLU A 219 9.06 -15.16 -1.70
C GLU A 219 8.74 -16.57 -1.22
N VAL A 220 7.49 -16.76 -0.76
CA VAL A 220 6.99 -18.04 -0.27
C VAL A 220 6.11 -18.66 -1.33
N GLU A 221 6.49 -19.83 -1.85
CA GLU A 221 5.62 -20.61 -2.71
C GLU A 221 4.49 -21.22 -1.88
N ARG A 222 3.24 -20.91 -2.22
CA ARG A 222 2.09 -21.64 -1.66
C ARG A 222 2.07 -23.04 -2.25
N LYS A 223 2.29 -24.07 -1.43
CA LYS A 223 1.83 -25.42 -1.76
C LYS A 223 0.29 -25.33 -1.90
N ARG A 224 -0.23 -25.53 -3.09
CA ARG A 224 -1.66 -25.69 -3.28
C ARG A 224 -2.04 -26.98 -2.57
N GLU A 225 -3.07 -26.97 -1.73
CA GLU A 225 -3.58 -28.18 -1.03
C GLU A 225 -3.98 -29.33 -1.97
N LYS A 226 -3.93 -29.15 -3.29
CA LYS A 226 -4.14 -30.21 -4.28
C LYS A 226 -3.00 -31.22 -4.36
N ASP A 227 -1.79 -30.85 -3.97
CA ASP A 227 -0.64 -31.75 -4.04
C ASP A 227 -0.51 -32.67 -2.79
N ALA A 228 -1.29 -32.38 -1.73
CA ALA A 228 -1.30 -33.18 -0.52
C ALA A 228 -2.23 -34.42 -0.58
N VAL A 229 -3.07 -34.54 -1.62
CA VAL A 229 -4.00 -35.69 -1.79
C VAL A 229 -3.38 -36.78 -2.66
N GLU A 230 -2.36 -36.48 -3.48
CA GLU A 230 -1.68 -37.47 -4.32
C GLU A 230 -0.54 -38.24 -3.63
N GLU A 231 -0.13 -37.87 -2.40
CA GLU A 231 0.85 -38.62 -1.63
C GLU A 231 0.26 -39.68 -0.68
N LEU A 232 -1.07 -39.92 -0.70
CA LEU A 232 -1.77 -40.89 0.16
C LEU A 232 -2.47 -42.05 -0.59
N ASP A 233 -2.15 -42.25 -1.87
CA ASP A 233 -2.59 -43.44 -2.63
C ASP A 233 -1.41 -44.36 -2.99
#